data_d4b77974b4a0c897a8081d530c82e962
#
_entry.id   d4b77974b4a0c897a8081d530c82e962
#
_cell.length_a   1.000
_cell.length_b   1.000
_cell.length_c   1.000
_cell.angle_alpha   90.00
_cell.angle_beta   90.00
_cell.angle_gamma   90.00
#
_symmetry.space_group_name_H-M   'P 1'
#
loop_
_entity.id
_entity.type
_entity.pdbx_description
1 polymer ?
#
loop_
_entity_poly.entity_id
_entity_poly.type
_entity_poly.pdbx_seq_one_letter_code
_entity_poly.pdbx_strand_id
1 'polypeptide(L)'
;LDATVDLLPSPLERPDPEISISGQSSTLSTLLNASAAAKPAKSAKKTQPSKDLAIPEVKNLVACALAFKVVNDNKRGVLVYVRVYSGSLDKGSTLYNTNLGVAERAPRLLKMYANDAVEVDSIGPGQIGVITGLKHARTGDTLIVYRGLQMRGTPAGGLNTLQLRPINVPPPVFFTSIEPHSLSEQKHVHESLAILLREDPSLHLSIDEESGQTHLAGMGDLHLEIARDRLLNDFKAKARIGKIEIGYRETITSATSPYTYELDKPIAGKQAKATITASIEPIDESMVIPGTQVETESEDGPFETTFTLPDNNTLSISHPNLSRYDSASHKAHIPPHLSLPGILHSLQAGTSAALARGPFNGFPVANTRVCIDLDAGAHLFPDTTPTALSMATRAAVNASLRSAIAASVPSLMEPVMNVTIFVHESSLGAVVQDISSARGGQVLSLDGSESIATSTSNEDLPRIDPNLIYTPPDPFASGTGDVSSGLADSQRQIVARVPLKEMVGYLNHLRALTGGRGTFVMSVDGFEKMGSQRQKEVLDSMREF
;
A
#
# COMPACT_ATOMS: atom_id res chain seq x y z
N LEU A 1 -28.10 -20.72 11.24
CA LEU A 1 -27.82 -19.59 12.13
C LEU A 1 -27.29 -20.05 13.47
N ASP A 2 -27.92 -21.07 14.11
CA ASP A 2 -27.51 -21.57 15.43
C ASP A 2 -26.08 -22.10 15.39
N ALA A 3 -25.71 -22.94 14.41
CA ALA A 3 -24.35 -23.43 14.22
C ALA A 3 -23.32 -22.29 14.01
N THR A 4 -23.72 -21.19 13.39
CA THR A 4 -22.84 -20.02 13.25
C THR A 4 -22.58 -19.34 14.59
N VAL A 5 -23.61 -19.28 15.44
CA VAL A 5 -23.49 -18.68 16.78
C VAL A 5 -22.70 -19.60 17.73
N ASP A 6 -22.90 -20.91 17.61
CA ASP A 6 -22.30 -21.88 18.53
C ASP A 6 -20.86 -22.25 18.17
N LEU A 7 -20.49 -22.22 16.88
CA LEU A 7 -19.17 -22.70 16.41
C LEU A 7 -18.18 -21.61 16.08
N LEU A 8 -18.64 -20.38 15.78
CA LEU A 8 -17.73 -19.28 15.46
C LEU A 8 -17.40 -18.46 16.70
N PRO A 9 -16.13 -18.10 16.91
CA PRO A 9 -15.74 -17.32 18.06
C PRO A 9 -16.39 -15.91 18.02
N SER A 10 -16.84 -15.46 19.16
CA SER A 10 -17.32 -14.08 19.32
C SER A 10 -16.18 -13.07 19.15
N PRO A 11 -16.46 -11.79 18.88
CA PRO A 11 -15.42 -10.77 18.81
C PRO A 11 -14.57 -10.63 20.07
N LEU A 12 -15.09 -11.05 21.23
CA LEU A 12 -14.38 -11.00 22.52
C LEU A 12 -13.47 -12.21 22.76
N GLU A 13 -13.70 -13.32 22.05
CA GLU A 13 -12.93 -14.58 22.13
C GLU A 13 -11.82 -14.65 21.07
N ARG A 14 -11.77 -13.68 20.16
CA ARG A 14 -10.73 -13.61 19.12
C ARG A 14 -9.36 -13.26 19.72
N PRO A 15 -8.27 -13.68 19.03
CA PRO A 15 -6.95 -13.17 19.32
C PRO A 15 -6.94 -11.65 19.31
N ASP A 16 -6.16 -11.08 20.21
CA ASP A 16 -6.03 -9.65 20.36
C ASP A 16 -5.54 -9.00 19.06
N PRO A 17 -6.13 -7.86 18.63
CA PRO A 17 -5.73 -7.24 17.40
C PRO A 17 -4.29 -6.73 17.46
N GLU A 18 -3.53 -7.01 16.41
CA GLU A 18 -2.22 -6.44 16.20
C GLU A 18 -2.34 -4.94 15.94
N ILE A 19 -1.48 -4.18 16.59
CA ILE A 19 -1.37 -2.73 16.44
C ILE A 19 0.07 -2.35 16.09
N SER A 20 0.23 -1.24 15.40
CA SER A 20 1.51 -0.59 15.18
C SER A 20 1.52 0.78 15.85
N ILE A 21 2.58 1.09 16.58
CA ILE A 21 2.82 2.42 17.17
C ILE A 21 4.26 2.80 16.84
N SER A 22 4.44 3.91 16.14
CA SER A 22 5.77 4.41 15.71
C SER A 22 6.59 3.34 14.98
N GLY A 23 5.92 2.46 14.19
CA GLY A 23 6.59 1.39 13.45
C GLY A 23 6.88 0.11 14.23
N GLN A 24 6.56 0.05 15.52
CA GLN A 24 6.71 -1.16 16.34
C GLN A 24 5.37 -1.89 16.46
N SER A 25 5.37 -3.20 16.16
CA SER A 25 4.19 -4.05 16.28
C SER A 25 4.03 -4.52 17.72
N SER A 26 2.79 -4.46 18.23
CA SER A 26 2.38 -4.99 19.53
C SER A 26 0.91 -5.41 19.47
N THR A 27 0.35 -5.86 20.59
CA THR A 27 -1.08 -6.17 20.68
C THR A 27 -1.83 -5.10 21.48
N LEU A 28 -3.12 -4.90 21.19
CA LEU A 28 -3.92 -3.85 21.84
C LEU A 28 -4.07 -4.11 23.35
N SER A 29 -4.21 -5.35 23.78
CA SER A 29 -4.29 -5.71 25.21
C SER A 29 -2.99 -5.48 25.95
N THR A 30 -1.85 -5.74 25.31
CA THR A 30 -0.53 -5.44 25.88
C THR A 30 -0.39 -3.95 26.16
N LEU A 31 -0.82 -3.11 25.21
CA LEU A 31 -0.85 -1.66 25.37
C LEU A 31 -1.75 -1.23 26.54
N LEU A 32 -2.97 -1.76 26.62
CA LEU A 32 -3.95 -1.42 27.66
C LEU A 32 -3.49 -1.92 29.05
N ASN A 33 -2.91 -3.11 29.14
CA ASN A 33 -2.43 -3.71 30.38
C ASN A 33 -1.17 -3.03 30.91
N ALA A 34 -0.25 -2.61 30.04
CA ALA A 34 0.93 -1.82 30.42
C ALA A 34 0.51 -0.52 31.13
N SER A 35 -0.61 0.08 30.73
CA SER A 35 -1.15 1.27 31.41
C SER A 35 -1.76 0.97 32.78
N ALA A 36 -2.31 -0.21 33.01
CA ALA A 36 -2.91 -0.60 34.29
C ALA A 36 -1.86 -0.94 35.37
N ALA A 37 -0.69 -1.46 34.97
CA ALA A 37 0.39 -1.86 35.86
C ALA A 37 1.21 -0.69 36.42
N ALA A 38 1.14 0.49 35.84
CA ALA A 38 1.83 1.70 36.29
C ALA A 38 1.12 2.37 37.49
N LYS A 39 0.99 1.65 38.63
CA LYS A 39 0.70 2.29 39.93
C LYS A 39 1.99 2.93 40.47
N PRO A 40 1.96 4.14 41.06
CA PRO A 40 3.15 4.78 41.59
C PRO A 40 3.69 3.99 42.81
N ALA A 41 4.68 3.12 42.58
CA ALA A 41 5.44 2.55 43.65
C ALA A 41 6.39 3.63 44.21
N LYS A 42 6.13 4.06 45.42
CA LYS A 42 7.08 4.86 46.22
C LYS A 42 8.31 4.00 46.50
N SER A 43 9.47 4.52 46.09
CA SER A 43 10.84 4.10 46.50
C SER A 43 11.28 2.64 46.21
N ALA A 44 12.06 2.45 45.15
CA ALA A 44 13.17 1.49 45.12
C ALA A 44 14.23 1.86 44.06
N LYS A 45 15.47 1.57 44.40
CA LYS A 45 16.75 1.94 43.79
C LYS A 45 16.87 1.76 42.27
N LYS A 46 17.70 2.65 41.70
CA LYS A 46 18.22 2.64 40.32
C LYS A 46 18.65 1.25 39.84
N THR A 47 17.90 0.68 38.95
CA THR A 47 18.34 -0.32 37.98
C THR A 47 17.92 0.22 36.64
N GLN A 48 18.78 0.16 35.62
CA GLN A 48 18.55 0.73 34.30
C GLN A 48 17.24 0.20 33.71
N PRO A 49 16.35 1.04 33.16
CA PRO A 49 15.13 0.57 32.54
C PRO A 49 15.46 -0.03 31.15
N SER A 50 15.06 -1.29 30.96
CA SER A 50 14.79 -1.84 29.65
C SER A 50 13.89 -0.87 28.88
N LYS A 51 14.18 -0.68 27.59
CA LYS A 51 13.41 0.18 26.65
C LYS A 51 12.00 -0.39 26.37
N ASP A 52 11.23 -0.67 27.38
CA ASP A 52 9.82 -0.98 27.23
C ASP A 52 9.04 0.35 27.12
N LEU A 53 8.29 0.52 26.05
CA LEU A 53 7.44 1.67 25.75
C LEU A 53 6.46 1.93 26.91
N ALA A 54 6.90 2.60 27.96
CA ALA A 54 6.01 3.18 28.93
C ALA A 54 5.36 4.43 28.29
N ILE A 55 4.23 4.25 27.58
CA ILE A 55 3.40 5.35 27.11
C ILE A 55 2.48 5.75 28.26
N PRO A 56 2.78 6.84 29.00
CA PRO A 56 2.02 7.21 30.20
C PRO A 56 0.57 7.62 29.92
N GLU A 57 0.20 7.78 28.64
CA GLU A 57 -1.01 8.46 28.22
C GLU A 57 -2.12 7.55 27.70
N VAL A 58 -1.88 6.22 27.62
CA VAL A 58 -2.90 5.23 27.22
C VAL A 58 -4.15 5.28 28.14
N LYS A 59 -4.00 5.75 29.37
CA LYS A 59 -5.14 5.94 30.31
C LYS A 59 -6.21 6.91 29.81
N ASN A 60 -5.87 7.75 28.85
CA ASN A 60 -6.79 8.71 28.24
C ASN A 60 -7.45 8.17 26.96
N LEU A 61 -7.05 6.97 26.48
CA LEU A 61 -7.71 6.30 25.36
C LEU A 61 -9.08 5.78 25.82
N VAL A 62 -10.16 6.33 25.26
CA VAL A 62 -11.55 5.99 25.60
C VAL A 62 -12.06 4.89 24.69
N ALA A 63 -11.77 4.98 23.39
CA ALA A 63 -12.18 3.99 22.41
C ALA A 63 -11.19 3.91 21.26
N CYS A 64 -11.08 2.70 20.66
CA CYS A 64 -10.33 2.42 19.45
C CYS A 64 -11.19 1.64 18.47
N ALA A 65 -11.31 2.12 17.24
CA ALA A 65 -12.14 1.54 16.20
C ALA A 65 -11.43 1.57 14.84
N LEU A 66 -11.75 0.60 13.99
CA LEU A 66 -11.30 0.53 12.60
C LEU A 66 -12.45 0.92 11.67
N ALA A 67 -12.22 1.88 10.79
CA ALA A 67 -13.10 2.18 9.66
C ALA A 67 -12.84 1.15 8.56
N PHE A 68 -13.58 0.06 8.55
CA PHE A 68 -13.31 -1.06 7.63
C PHE A 68 -14.03 -0.94 6.29
N LYS A 69 -15.02 -0.04 6.17
CA LYS A 69 -15.74 0.21 4.92
C LYS A 69 -16.30 1.62 4.90
N VAL A 70 -16.14 2.31 3.80
CA VAL A 70 -16.78 3.60 3.52
C VAL A 70 -17.69 3.42 2.30
N VAL A 71 -18.91 3.96 2.35
CA VAL A 71 -19.89 3.88 1.26
C VAL A 71 -20.58 5.23 1.11
N ASN A 72 -20.76 5.69 -0.10
CA ASN A 72 -21.60 6.84 -0.38
C ASN A 72 -23.04 6.38 -0.65
N ASP A 73 -23.95 6.75 0.24
CA ASP A 73 -25.39 6.48 0.12
C ASP A 73 -26.09 7.73 -0.49
N ASN A 74 -26.89 7.53 -1.54
CA ASN A 74 -27.56 8.62 -2.24
C ASN A 74 -28.53 9.45 -1.37
N LYS A 75 -29.02 8.85 -0.26
CA LYS A 75 -29.97 9.50 0.66
C LYS A 75 -29.30 10.06 1.91
N ARG A 76 -28.26 9.37 2.41
CA ARG A 76 -27.65 9.64 3.72
C ARG A 76 -26.25 10.25 3.60
N GLY A 77 -25.68 10.32 2.38
CA GLY A 77 -24.32 10.76 2.13
C GLY A 77 -23.29 9.70 2.54
N VAL A 78 -22.09 10.13 2.91
CA VAL A 78 -21.01 9.20 3.24
C VAL A 78 -21.26 8.52 4.57
N LEU A 79 -21.31 7.18 4.54
CA LEU A 79 -21.45 6.26 5.65
C LEU A 79 -20.12 5.57 5.93
N VAL A 80 -19.59 5.73 7.14
CA VAL A 80 -18.34 5.09 7.56
C VAL A 80 -18.69 3.94 8.51
N TYR A 81 -18.49 2.71 8.06
CA TYR A 81 -18.69 1.50 8.86
C TYR A 81 -17.46 1.30 9.74
N VAL A 82 -17.70 1.22 11.05
CA VAL A 82 -16.64 1.06 12.04
C VAL A 82 -16.86 -0.19 12.87
N ARG A 83 -15.77 -0.87 13.21
CA ARG A 83 -15.74 -1.91 14.23
C ARG A 83 -14.99 -1.38 15.43
N VAL A 84 -15.63 -1.41 16.60
CA VAL A 84 -15.01 -0.99 17.86
C VAL A 84 -14.23 -2.17 18.45
N TYR A 85 -12.93 -1.98 18.67
CA TYR A 85 -12.06 -3.00 19.26
C TYR A 85 -11.89 -2.81 20.77
N SER A 86 -11.92 -1.57 21.25
CA SER A 86 -11.77 -1.26 22.67
C SER A 86 -12.60 -0.04 23.04
N GLY A 87 -13.18 -0.06 24.22
CA GLY A 87 -13.97 1.04 24.75
C GLY A 87 -15.34 1.20 24.10
N SER A 88 -15.98 2.36 24.28
CA SER A 88 -17.28 2.71 23.71
C SER A 88 -17.18 3.98 22.89
N LEU A 89 -17.80 3.98 21.74
CA LEU A 89 -17.92 5.13 20.86
C LEU A 89 -19.28 5.78 21.08
N ASP A 90 -19.30 6.99 21.64
CA ASP A 90 -20.53 7.69 21.96
C ASP A 90 -20.88 8.75 20.92
N LYS A 91 -22.17 9.01 20.73
CA LYS A 91 -22.70 10.06 19.86
C LYS A 91 -22.13 11.42 20.24
N GLY A 92 -21.65 12.16 19.25
CA GLY A 92 -21.08 13.49 19.45
C GLY A 92 -19.63 13.49 19.93
N SER A 93 -18.99 12.34 20.12
CA SER A 93 -17.58 12.24 20.49
C SER A 93 -16.67 12.79 19.39
N THR A 94 -15.52 13.33 19.80
CA THR A 94 -14.46 13.74 18.89
C THR A 94 -13.56 12.55 18.62
N LEU A 95 -13.44 12.21 17.34
CA LEU A 95 -12.60 11.14 16.82
C LEU A 95 -11.31 11.71 16.28
N TYR A 96 -10.21 11.05 16.52
CA TYR A 96 -8.94 11.34 15.87
C TYR A 96 -8.60 10.21 14.89
N ASN A 97 -8.43 10.59 13.62
CA ASN A 97 -7.94 9.69 12.59
C ASN A 97 -6.42 9.67 12.65
N THR A 98 -5.83 8.57 13.09
CA THR A 98 -4.38 8.45 13.31
C THR A 98 -3.60 8.33 12.00
N ASN A 99 -4.22 7.82 10.93
CA ASN A 99 -3.60 7.72 9.61
C ASN A 99 -3.46 9.09 8.94
N LEU A 100 -4.45 9.96 9.12
CA LEU A 100 -4.50 11.28 8.48
C LEU A 100 -4.07 12.43 9.41
N GLY A 101 -3.96 12.18 10.71
CA GLY A 101 -3.65 13.23 11.69
C GLY A 101 -4.75 14.27 11.88
N VAL A 102 -6.02 13.93 11.61
CA VAL A 102 -7.16 14.86 11.62
C VAL A 102 -8.19 14.46 12.66
N ALA A 103 -8.73 15.45 13.40
CA ALA A 103 -9.84 15.24 14.32
C ALA A 103 -11.18 15.59 13.64
N GLU A 104 -12.17 14.71 13.80
CA GLU A 104 -13.53 14.88 13.30
C GLU A 104 -14.55 14.55 14.39
N ARG A 105 -15.75 15.10 14.28
CA ARG A 105 -16.83 14.81 15.22
C ARG A 105 -17.76 13.73 14.66
N ALA A 106 -18.19 12.77 15.48
CA ALA A 106 -19.21 11.77 15.16
C ALA A 106 -20.61 12.30 15.49
N PRO A 107 -21.32 12.99 14.58
CA PRO A 107 -22.57 13.65 14.92
C PRO A 107 -23.71 12.67 15.15
N ARG A 108 -23.72 11.55 14.41
CA ARG A 108 -24.74 10.49 14.49
C ARG A 108 -24.11 9.13 14.37
N LEU A 109 -24.61 8.21 15.18
CA LEU A 109 -24.26 6.80 15.15
C LEU A 109 -25.49 6.00 14.73
N LEU A 110 -25.29 5.07 13.80
CA LEU A 110 -26.35 4.21 13.29
C LEU A 110 -25.98 2.74 13.45
N LYS A 111 -26.96 1.90 13.64
CA LYS A 111 -26.88 0.46 13.49
C LYS A 111 -27.70 0.06 12.28
N MET A 112 -27.07 -0.68 11.37
CA MET A 112 -27.71 -1.08 10.11
C MET A 112 -28.32 -2.48 10.25
N TYR A 113 -29.55 -2.59 9.78
CA TYR A 113 -30.29 -3.83 9.62
C TYR A 113 -30.66 -3.95 8.13
N ALA A 114 -29.74 -4.52 7.34
CA ALA A 114 -29.79 -4.46 5.88
C ALA A 114 -29.90 -2.99 5.38
N ASN A 115 -31.02 -2.60 4.79
CA ASN A 115 -31.25 -1.23 4.30
C ASN A 115 -31.80 -0.27 5.36
N ASP A 116 -32.24 -0.79 6.50
CA ASP A 116 -32.80 0.01 7.57
C ASP A 116 -31.72 0.48 8.54
N ALA A 117 -31.76 1.75 8.88
CA ALA A 117 -30.81 2.38 9.79
C ALA A 117 -31.52 2.84 11.06
N VAL A 118 -31.06 2.37 12.19
CA VAL A 118 -31.54 2.78 13.51
C VAL A 118 -30.48 3.64 14.20
N GLU A 119 -30.87 4.81 14.67
CA GLU A 119 -29.96 5.69 15.42
C GLU A 119 -29.71 5.09 16.81
N VAL A 120 -28.43 5.09 17.22
CA VAL A 120 -27.99 4.60 18.53
C VAL A 120 -27.14 5.67 19.22
N ASP A 121 -27.12 5.66 20.56
CA ASP A 121 -26.36 6.62 21.33
C ASP A 121 -24.90 6.20 21.51
N SER A 122 -24.62 4.89 21.46
CA SER A 122 -23.26 4.36 21.59
C SER A 122 -23.07 3.05 20.83
N ILE A 123 -21.81 2.77 20.48
CA ILE A 123 -21.36 1.49 19.88
C ILE A 123 -20.31 0.91 20.83
N GLY A 124 -20.60 -0.25 21.40
CA GLY A 124 -19.74 -0.94 22.37
C GLY A 124 -18.61 -1.76 21.71
N PRO A 125 -17.70 -2.33 22.54
CA PRO A 125 -16.60 -3.15 22.06
C PRO A 125 -17.11 -4.40 21.35
N GLY A 126 -16.43 -4.79 20.25
CA GLY A 126 -16.80 -5.91 19.39
C GLY A 126 -17.98 -5.63 18.44
N GLN A 127 -18.71 -4.54 18.62
CA GLN A 127 -19.84 -4.17 17.78
C GLN A 127 -19.42 -3.45 16.50
N ILE A 128 -20.28 -3.57 15.49
CA ILE A 128 -20.20 -2.82 14.25
C ILE A 128 -21.29 -1.76 14.26
N GLY A 129 -20.92 -0.54 13.89
CA GLY A 129 -21.84 0.57 13.70
C GLY A 129 -21.43 1.44 12.53
N VAL A 130 -22.22 2.46 12.26
CA VAL A 130 -22.01 3.40 11.16
C VAL A 130 -21.97 4.82 11.71
N ILE A 131 -20.98 5.56 11.27
CA ILE A 131 -20.84 6.99 11.56
C ILE A 131 -21.19 7.76 10.28
N THR A 132 -22.10 8.72 10.41
CA THR A 132 -22.44 9.62 9.29
C THR A 132 -21.74 10.96 9.47
N GLY A 133 -21.48 11.64 8.35
CA GLY A 133 -20.98 13.03 8.36
C GLY A 133 -19.47 13.19 8.55
N LEU A 134 -18.69 12.12 8.59
CA LEU A 134 -17.22 12.21 8.53
C LEU A 134 -16.77 12.63 7.12
N LYS A 135 -15.84 13.58 7.05
CA LYS A 135 -15.37 14.16 5.77
C LYS A 135 -14.07 13.53 5.26
N HIS A 136 -13.21 13.07 6.16
CA HIS A 136 -11.85 12.66 5.82
C HIS A 136 -11.61 11.16 5.97
N ALA A 137 -12.35 10.48 6.86
CA ALA A 137 -12.17 9.05 7.12
C ALA A 137 -12.24 8.21 5.84
N ARG A 138 -11.32 7.26 5.71
CA ARG A 138 -11.16 6.33 4.57
C ARG A 138 -11.31 4.90 5.04
N THR A 139 -11.52 3.99 4.10
CA THR A 139 -11.47 2.55 4.39
C THR A 139 -10.04 2.15 4.82
N GLY A 140 -9.94 1.48 5.96
CA GLY A 140 -8.65 1.09 6.58
C GLY A 140 -8.14 2.06 7.65
N ASP A 141 -8.78 3.21 7.86
CA ASP A 141 -8.33 4.18 8.87
C ASP A 141 -8.62 3.73 10.30
N THR A 142 -7.69 4.03 11.19
CA THR A 142 -7.85 3.83 12.64
C THR A 142 -8.39 5.11 13.28
N LEU A 143 -9.50 4.98 13.98
CA LEU A 143 -10.18 6.05 14.67
C LEU A 143 -10.09 5.86 16.18
N ILE A 144 -9.57 6.84 16.88
CA ILE A 144 -9.47 6.80 18.35
C ILE A 144 -10.27 7.91 19.00
N VAL A 145 -10.85 7.62 20.17
CA VAL A 145 -11.42 8.63 21.07
C VAL A 145 -10.45 8.79 22.22
N TYR A 146 -10.00 10.01 22.43
CA TYR A 146 -9.05 10.36 23.49
C TYR A 146 -9.68 11.40 24.42
N ARG A 147 -9.55 11.20 25.74
CA ARG A 147 -10.14 12.09 26.73
C ARG A 147 -9.50 13.47 26.68
N GLY A 148 -10.32 14.51 26.52
CA GLY A 148 -9.85 15.89 26.40
C GLY A 148 -9.40 16.31 25.01
N LEU A 149 -9.61 15.47 23.98
CA LEU A 149 -9.31 15.82 22.60
C LEU A 149 -10.17 16.98 22.12
N GLN A 150 -9.51 18.02 21.62
CA GLN A 150 -10.16 19.14 20.95
C GLN A 150 -10.07 18.97 19.44
N MET A 151 -10.95 19.64 18.67
CA MET A 151 -11.01 19.55 17.19
C MET A 151 -9.71 19.97 16.47
N ARG A 152 -8.81 20.66 17.14
CA ARG A 152 -7.49 21.06 16.60
C ARG A 152 -6.33 20.48 17.41
N GLY A 153 -6.63 19.55 18.33
CA GLY A 153 -5.63 18.90 19.17
C GLY A 153 -5.13 17.59 18.56
N THR A 154 -3.90 17.23 18.88
CA THR A 154 -3.32 15.91 18.58
C THR A 154 -3.21 15.13 19.90
N PRO A 155 -3.52 13.81 19.92
CA PRO A 155 -3.24 12.97 21.07
C PRO A 155 -1.74 12.97 21.36
N ALA A 156 -1.39 13.00 22.64
CA ALA A 156 0.01 13.00 23.04
C ALA A 156 0.58 11.57 23.11
N GLY A 157 1.92 11.43 23.20
CA GLY A 157 2.60 10.21 23.61
C GLY A 157 2.58 9.05 22.62
N GLY A 158 2.66 9.31 21.33
CA GLY A 158 2.72 8.24 20.31
C GLY A 158 1.36 7.63 19.93
N LEU A 159 0.27 7.93 20.66
CA LEU A 159 -1.09 7.49 20.28
C LEU A 159 -1.58 8.10 18.96
N ASN A 160 -0.98 9.19 18.52
CA ASN A 160 -1.23 9.79 17.22
C ASN A 160 -0.75 8.90 16.04
N THR A 161 0.12 7.94 16.30
CA THR A 161 0.64 6.97 15.31
C THR A 161 0.04 5.56 15.49
N LEU A 162 -0.92 5.38 16.41
CA LEU A 162 -1.56 4.10 16.66
C LEU A 162 -2.31 3.65 15.41
N GLN A 163 -1.94 2.52 14.83
CA GLN A 163 -2.61 1.90 13.71
C GLN A 163 -3.02 0.48 14.06
N LEU A 164 -4.30 0.15 13.87
CA LEU A 164 -4.76 -1.22 13.77
C LEU A 164 -4.18 -1.84 12.49
N ARG A 165 -3.99 -3.16 12.47
CA ARG A 165 -3.40 -3.87 11.33
C ARG A 165 -3.93 -3.30 10.01
N PRO A 166 -3.05 -2.75 9.16
CA PRO A 166 -3.47 -2.16 7.89
C PRO A 166 -4.01 -3.25 6.96
N ILE A 167 -4.98 -2.88 6.12
CA ILE A 167 -5.43 -3.74 5.03
C ILE A 167 -4.28 -3.82 4.03
N ASN A 168 -3.81 -5.04 3.75
CA ASN A 168 -2.80 -5.25 2.73
C ASN A 168 -3.46 -5.12 1.35
N VAL A 169 -3.12 -4.08 0.62
CA VAL A 169 -3.64 -3.80 -0.72
C VAL A 169 -2.50 -4.06 -1.71
N PRO A 170 -2.68 -5.00 -2.66
CA PRO A 170 -1.70 -5.21 -3.72
C PRO A 170 -1.52 -3.94 -4.58
N PRO A 171 -0.35 -3.76 -5.20
CA PRO A 171 -0.12 -2.62 -6.08
C PRO A 171 -1.07 -2.65 -7.28
N PRO A 172 -1.53 -1.48 -7.75
CA PRO A 172 -2.38 -1.41 -8.94
C PRO A 172 -1.57 -1.75 -10.19
N VAL A 173 -2.18 -2.51 -11.11
CA VAL A 173 -1.53 -2.99 -12.35
C VAL A 173 -2.22 -2.50 -13.63
N PHE A 174 -3.43 -1.93 -13.51
CA PHE A 174 -4.14 -1.28 -14.59
C PHE A 174 -4.35 0.19 -14.30
N PHE A 175 -4.39 1.00 -15.34
CA PHE A 175 -4.71 2.41 -15.24
C PHE A 175 -5.60 2.89 -16.39
N THR A 176 -6.28 4.01 -16.19
CA THR A 176 -7.04 4.71 -17.20
C THR A 176 -6.90 6.22 -17.00
N SER A 177 -6.90 6.99 -18.07
CA SER A 177 -6.88 8.45 -18.00
C SER A 177 -8.28 9.01 -17.78
N ILE A 178 -8.38 10.10 -17.02
CA ILE A 178 -9.64 10.80 -16.75
C ILE A 178 -9.43 12.28 -17.07
N GLU A 179 -10.21 12.79 -18.00
CA GLU A 179 -10.17 14.18 -18.43
C GLU A 179 -11.55 14.82 -18.22
N PRO A 180 -11.67 15.87 -17.39
CA PRO A 180 -12.91 16.65 -17.30
C PRO A 180 -13.28 17.25 -18.65
N HIS A 181 -14.57 17.28 -19.01
CA HIS A 181 -15.02 17.88 -20.26
C HIS A 181 -14.76 19.38 -20.35
N SER A 182 -14.68 20.06 -19.21
CA SER A 182 -14.39 21.50 -19.11
C SER A 182 -13.73 21.84 -17.77
N LEU A 183 -13.09 23.00 -17.70
CA LEU A 183 -12.51 23.53 -16.45
C LEU A 183 -13.56 23.73 -15.35
N SER A 184 -14.83 24.03 -15.71
CA SER A 184 -15.92 24.16 -14.74
C SER A 184 -16.30 22.83 -14.09
N GLU A 185 -16.15 21.71 -14.79
CA GLU A 185 -16.44 20.36 -14.28
C GLU A 185 -15.27 19.77 -13.51
N GLN A 186 -14.06 20.31 -13.65
CA GLN A 186 -12.85 19.80 -13.01
C GLN A 186 -13.00 19.60 -11.51
N LYS A 187 -13.57 20.61 -10.83
CA LYS A 187 -13.79 20.55 -9.38
C LYS A 187 -14.72 19.39 -8.99
N HIS A 188 -15.82 19.22 -9.71
CA HIS A 188 -16.78 18.15 -9.45
C HIS A 188 -16.19 16.75 -9.72
N VAL A 189 -15.40 16.60 -10.77
CA VAL A 189 -14.68 15.35 -11.08
C VAL A 189 -13.68 15.02 -9.97
N HIS A 190 -12.88 15.99 -9.50
CA HIS A 190 -11.95 15.79 -8.41
C HIS A 190 -12.63 15.42 -7.09
N GLU A 191 -13.75 16.08 -6.74
CA GLU A 191 -14.53 15.75 -5.55
C GLU A 191 -15.11 14.33 -5.62
N SER A 192 -15.62 13.92 -6.78
CA SER A 192 -16.15 12.58 -7.03
C SER A 192 -15.06 11.50 -6.93
N LEU A 193 -13.89 11.75 -7.51
CA LEU A 193 -12.72 10.88 -7.39
C LEU A 193 -12.24 10.78 -5.93
N ALA A 194 -12.22 11.89 -5.20
CA ALA A 194 -11.86 11.87 -3.78
C ALA A 194 -12.82 11.00 -2.94
N ILE A 195 -14.11 10.95 -3.28
CA ILE A 195 -15.05 10.05 -2.61
C ILE A 195 -14.77 8.59 -2.97
N LEU A 196 -14.52 8.27 -4.25
CA LEU A 196 -14.17 6.92 -4.68
C LEU A 196 -12.91 6.40 -3.97
N LEU A 197 -11.86 7.22 -3.88
CA LEU A 197 -10.61 6.87 -3.18
C LEU A 197 -10.78 6.68 -1.67
N ARG A 198 -11.80 7.30 -1.06
CA ARG A 198 -12.14 7.06 0.35
C ARG A 198 -12.83 5.73 0.56
N GLU A 199 -13.62 5.30 -0.40
CA GLU A 199 -14.35 4.03 -0.35
C GLU A 199 -13.43 2.84 -0.60
N ASP A 200 -12.57 2.97 -1.60
CA ASP A 200 -11.72 1.90 -2.09
C ASP A 200 -10.23 2.25 -1.98
N PRO A 201 -9.50 1.65 -1.02
CA PRO A 201 -8.08 1.91 -0.83
C PRO A 201 -7.20 1.31 -1.94
N SER A 202 -7.75 0.45 -2.81
CA SER A 202 -7.02 -0.15 -3.93
C SER A 202 -6.98 0.73 -5.18
N LEU A 203 -7.80 1.79 -5.22
CA LEU A 203 -7.73 2.80 -6.25
C LEU A 203 -6.66 3.84 -5.93
N HIS A 204 -5.85 4.17 -6.92
CA HIS A 204 -4.80 5.19 -6.80
C HIS A 204 -5.00 6.27 -7.86
N LEU A 205 -4.79 7.51 -7.48
CA LEU A 205 -4.86 8.65 -8.37
C LEU A 205 -3.46 9.26 -8.51
N SER A 206 -3.02 9.42 -9.74
CA SER A 206 -1.80 10.15 -10.08
C SER A 206 -2.11 11.24 -11.10
N ILE A 207 -1.39 12.34 -11.02
CA ILE A 207 -1.48 13.43 -11.98
C ILE A 207 -0.13 13.49 -12.68
N ASP A 208 -0.14 13.39 -14.00
CA ASP A 208 1.05 13.62 -14.80
C ASP A 208 1.34 15.13 -14.83
N GLU A 209 2.47 15.53 -14.30
CA GLU A 209 2.84 16.96 -14.19
C GLU A 209 3.14 17.62 -15.56
N GLU A 210 3.48 16.84 -16.59
CA GLU A 210 3.79 17.39 -17.90
C GLU A 210 2.54 17.56 -18.78
N SER A 211 1.66 16.55 -18.81
CA SER A 211 0.42 16.60 -19.60
C SER A 211 -0.75 17.17 -18.80
N GLY A 212 -0.66 17.21 -17.47
CA GLY A 212 -1.76 17.56 -16.58
C GLY A 212 -2.88 16.52 -16.55
N GLN A 213 -2.68 15.35 -17.17
CA GLN A 213 -3.67 14.28 -17.20
C GLN A 213 -3.78 13.61 -15.83
N THR A 214 -5.00 13.26 -15.48
CA THR A 214 -5.29 12.51 -14.26
C THR A 214 -5.42 11.04 -14.61
N HIS A 215 -4.63 10.18 -13.98
CA HIS A 215 -4.66 8.73 -14.14
C HIS A 215 -5.28 8.08 -12.91
N LEU A 216 -6.27 7.21 -13.14
CA LEU A 216 -6.84 6.35 -12.12
C LEU A 216 -6.30 4.94 -12.32
N ALA A 217 -5.63 4.40 -11.30
CA ALA A 217 -5.08 3.05 -11.31
C ALA A 217 -5.84 2.13 -10.37
N GLY A 218 -5.94 0.85 -10.73
CA GLY A 218 -6.67 -0.17 -9.99
C GLY A 218 -6.12 -1.58 -10.21
N MET A 219 -6.70 -2.55 -9.50
CA MET A 219 -6.21 -3.94 -9.47
C MET A 219 -6.62 -4.76 -10.71
N GLY A 220 -7.62 -4.33 -11.47
CA GLY A 220 -8.14 -5.08 -12.61
C GLY A 220 -8.97 -4.20 -13.56
N ASP A 221 -9.21 -4.72 -14.77
CA ASP A 221 -10.03 -4.08 -15.80
C ASP A 221 -11.48 -3.88 -15.32
N LEU A 222 -12.12 -4.92 -14.83
CA LEU A 222 -13.47 -4.85 -14.26
C LEU A 222 -13.56 -3.87 -13.09
N HIS A 223 -12.53 -3.80 -12.26
CA HIS A 223 -12.47 -2.86 -11.14
C HIS A 223 -12.50 -1.40 -11.64
N LEU A 224 -11.71 -1.09 -12.65
CA LEU A 224 -11.71 0.24 -13.28
C LEU A 224 -12.99 0.53 -14.07
N GLU A 225 -13.61 -0.48 -14.68
CA GLU A 225 -14.92 -0.33 -15.34
C GLU A 225 -16.02 0.02 -14.33
N ILE A 226 -16.05 -0.64 -13.17
CA ILE A 226 -16.97 -0.32 -12.08
C ILE A 226 -16.72 1.09 -11.55
N ALA A 227 -15.46 1.46 -11.33
CA ALA A 227 -15.10 2.81 -10.88
C ALA A 227 -15.53 3.87 -11.91
N ARG A 228 -15.36 3.60 -13.21
CA ARG A 228 -15.82 4.43 -14.32
C ARG A 228 -17.33 4.58 -14.32
N ASP A 229 -18.05 3.46 -14.22
CA ASP A 229 -19.53 3.46 -14.23
C ASP A 229 -20.07 4.29 -13.05
N ARG A 230 -19.50 4.11 -11.86
CA ARG A 230 -19.86 4.90 -10.68
C ARG A 230 -19.57 6.39 -10.86
N LEU A 231 -18.41 6.74 -11.43
CA LEU A 231 -18.02 8.12 -11.66
C LEU A 231 -19.01 8.83 -12.61
N LEU A 232 -19.40 8.16 -13.70
CA LEU A 232 -20.29 8.73 -14.73
C LEU A 232 -21.76 8.68 -14.31
N ASN A 233 -22.24 7.56 -13.76
CA ASN A 233 -23.65 7.31 -13.53
C ASN A 233 -24.11 7.69 -12.10
N ASP A 234 -23.36 7.31 -11.06
CA ASP A 234 -23.73 7.61 -9.67
C ASP A 234 -23.39 9.06 -9.31
N PHE A 235 -22.16 9.50 -9.60
CA PHE A 235 -21.71 10.86 -9.31
C PHE A 235 -22.05 11.86 -10.41
N LYS A 236 -22.49 11.40 -11.59
CA LYS A 236 -22.83 12.22 -12.76
C LYS A 236 -21.70 13.16 -13.17
N ALA A 237 -20.47 12.72 -12.96
CA ALA A 237 -19.29 13.49 -13.33
C ALA A 237 -19.14 13.53 -14.85
N LYS A 238 -18.97 14.72 -15.42
CA LYS A 238 -18.77 14.90 -16.86
C LYS A 238 -17.28 14.83 -17.19
N ALA A 239 -16.81 13.61 -17.43
CA ALA A 239 -15.43 13.34 -17.79
C ALA A 239 -15.34 12.39 -18.97
N ARG A 240 -14.30 12.55 -19.78
CA ARG A 240 -13.85 11.57 -20.76
C ARG A 240 -12.93 10.61 -20.06
N ILE A 241 -13.14 9.31 -20.26
CA ILE A 241 -12.33 8.25 -19.68
C ILE A 241 -11.65 7.51 -20.82
N GLY A 242 -10.32 7.38 -20.74
CA GLY A 242 -9.50 6.68 -21.71
C GLY A 242 -9.68 5.16 -21.68
N LYS A 243 -8.93 4.47 -22.52
CA LYS A 243 -8.86 3.00 -22.49
C LYS A 243 -8.14 2.54 -21.23
N ILE A 244 -8.47 1.34 -20.78
CA ILE A 244 -7.76 0.68 -19.66
C ILE A 244 -6.47 0.09 -20.21
N GLU A 245 -5.35 0.41 -19.59
CA GLU A 245 -4.01 -0.02 -19.99
C GLU A 245 -3.29 -0.70 -18.83
N ILE A 246 -2.31 -1.55 -19.17
CA ILE A 246 -1.46 -2.21 -18.20
C ILE A 246 -0.35 -1.25 -17.77
N GLY A 247 -0.13 -1.11 -16.47
CA GLY A 247 0.93 -0.31 -15.91
C GLY A 247 2.27 -1.04 -15.96
N TYR A 248 3.15 -0.61 -16.86
CA TYR A 248 4.54 -1.06 -16.92
C TYR A 248 5.43 -0.23 -16.01
N ARG A 249 6.65 -0.71 -15.74
CA ARG A 249 7.69 0.01 -14.98
C ARG A 249 8.98 0.04 -15.78
N GLU A 250 9.80 1.05 -15.54
CA GLU A 250 11.17 1.10 -16.04
C GLU A 250 12.15 0.68 -14.94
N THR A 251 13.24 0.03 -15.30
CA THR A 251 14.31 -0.27 -14.37
C THR A 251 15.67 -0.09 -15.04
N ILE A 252 16.67 0.24 -14.23
CA ILE A 252 18.05 0.35 -14.66
C ILE A 252 18.77 -0.99 -14.44
N THR A 253 19.79 -1.25 -15.24
CA THR A 253 20.58 -2.49 -15.16
C THR A 253 22.00 -2.26 -14.68
N SER A 254 22.46 -1.00 -14.64
CA SER A 254 23.81 -0.60 -14.20
C SER A 254 23.79 0.57 -13.27
N ALA A 255 24.73 0.61 -12.31
CA ALA A 255 24.95 1.75 -11.45
C ALA A 255 25.52 2.94 -12.23
N THR A 256 25.22 4.14 -11.76
CA THR A 256 25.72 5.40 -12.35
C THR A 256 26.82 6.02 -11.50
N SER A 257 27.73 6.77 -12.15
CA SER A 257 28.63 7.65 -11.42
C SER A 257 27.86 8.82 -10.80
N PRO A 258 28.34 9.38 -9.68
CA PRO A 258 27.72 10.54 -9.06
C PRO A 258 27.62 11.71 -10.02
N TYR A 259 26.45 12.32 -10.11
CA TYR A 259 26.18 13.50 -10.92
C TYR A 259 25.78 14.68 -10.04
N THR A 260 26.48 15.81 -10.19
CA THR A 260 26.20 17.03 -9.43
C THR A 260 25.42 18.01 -10.31
N TYR A 261 24.27 18.45 -9.80
CA TYR A 261 23.43 19.45 -10.43
C TYR A 261 23.38 20.73 -9.59
N GLU A 262 23.67 21.87 -10.22
CA GLU A 262 23.56 23.19 -9.60
C GLU A 262 22.34 23.92 -10.13
N LEU A 263 21.43 24.28 -9.23
CA LEU A 263 20.28 25.13 -9.49
C LEU A 263 20.64 26.56 -9.09
N ASP A 264 20.57 27.50 -10.03
CA ASP A 264 20.69 28.94 -9.79
C ASP A 264 19.68 29.67 -10.67
N LYS A 265 18.45 29.80 -10.16
CA LYS A 265 17.31 30.38 -10.87
C LYS A 265 16.41 31.17 -9.94
N PRO A 266 15.77 32.24 -10.39
CA PRO A 266 14.74 32.92 -9.61
C PRO A 266 13.50 32.05 -9.50
N ILE A 267 13.07 31.74 -8.27
CA ILE A 267 11.84 31.02 -7.95
C ILE A 267 10.93 31.98 -7.21
N ALA A 268 9.68 32.18 -7.70
CA ALA A 268 8.72 33.12 -7.14
C ALA A 268 9.26 34.54 -6.90
N GLY A 269 10.15 35.03 -7.80
CA GLY A 269 10.74 36.38 -7.73
C GLY A 269 11.92 36.54 -6.77
N LYS A 270 12.38 35.44 -6.12
CA LYS A 270 13.58 35.43 -5.28
C LYS A 270 14.62 34.51 -5.91
N GLN A 271 15.90 34.94 -5.85
CA GLN A 271 16.99 34.06 -6.26
C GLN A 271 17.02 32.84 -5.36
N ALA A 272 17.12 31.66 -5.96
CA ALA A 272 17.21 30.41 -5.23
C ALA A 272 18.35 29.57 -5.77
N LYS A 273 19.24 29.15 -4.88
CA LYS A 273 20.42 28.36 -5.21
C LYS A 273 20.44 27.06 -4.39
N ALA A 274 20.71 25.94 -5.05
CA ALA A 274 20.89 24.65 -4.40
C ALA A 274 21.77 23.76 -5.28
N THR A 275 22.64 22.95 -4.66
CA THR A 275 23.47 21.96 -5.35
C THR A 275 23.16 20.60 -4.79
N ILE A 276 23.00 19.59 -5.65
CA ILE A 276 22.72 18.22 -5.24
C ILE A 276 23.56 17.25 -6.06
N THR A 277 24.20 16.32 -5.37
CA THR A 277 24.93 15.21 -5.98
C THR A 277 24.11 13.92 -5.80
N ALA A 278 23.75 13.27 -6.91
CA ALA A 278 22.97 12.04 -6.90
C ALA A 278 23.65 10.94 -7.73
N SER A 279 23.58 9.71 -7.24
CA SER A 279 23.92 8.49 -7.99
C SER A 279 22.80 7.48 -7.85
N ILE A 280 22.75 6.51 -8.77
CA ILE A 280 21.65 5.55 -8.83
C ILE A 280 22.24 4.15 -9.00
N GLU A 281 21.67 3.20 -8.27
CA GLU A 281 22.07 1.79 -8.30
C GLU A 281 20.82 0.90 -8.47
N PRO A 282 20.91 -0.21 -9.25
CA PRO A 282 19.85 -1.19 -9.29
C PRO A 282 19.76 -1.93 -7.94
N ILE A 283 18.57 -2.25 -7.50
CA ILE A 283 18.33 -3.12 -6.34
C ILE A 283 18.14 -4.53 -6.86
N ASP A 284 18.92 -5.48 -6.35
CA ASP A 284 18.68 -6.90 -6.59
C ASP A 284 17.52 -7.39 -5.71
N GLU A 285 16.68 -8.26 -6.27
CA GLU A 285 15.46 -8.79 -5.61
C GLU A 285 15.75 -9.50 -4.27
N SER A 286 17.00 -9.92 -4.03
CA SER A 286 17.44 -10.55 -2.78
C SER A 286 17.62 -9.57 -1.61
N MET A 287 17.60 -8.26 -1.84
CA MET A 287 17.82 -7.21 -0.83
C MET A 287 16.55 -6.44 -0.44
N VAL A 288 15.39 -7.04 -0.53
CA VAL A 288 14.13 -6.42 -0.09
C VAL A 288 14.11 -6.34 1.43
N ILE A 289 14.35 -5.16 1.98
CA ILE A 289 14.14 -4.87 3.40
C ILE A 289 12.69 -4.41 3.56
N PRO A 290 11.82 -5.19 4.28
CA PRO A 290 10.44 -4.77 4.49
C PRO A 290 10.39 -3.52 5.38
N GLY A 291 9.86 -2.46 4.82
CA GLY A 291 9.20 -1.32 5.45
C GLY A 291 9.65 -0.90 6.85
N THR A 292 10.78 -0.21 6.95
CA THR A 292 11.05 0.63 8.13
C THR A 292 12.04 1.73 7.70
N GLN A 293 11.84 2.96 8.20
CA GLN A 293 12.90 3.95 8.21
C GLN A 293 14.03 3.37 9.06
N VAL A 294 15.07 2.85 8.43
CA VAL A 294 16.24 2.35 9.13
C VAL A 294 17.27 3.47 9.13
N GLU A 295 17.39 4.13 10.27
CA GLU A 295 18.57 4.93 10.59
C GLU A 295 19.69 3.92 10.94
N THR A 296 20.54 3.60 9.99
CA THR A 296 21.73 2.77 10.24
C THR A 296 22.86 3.67 10.75
N GLU A 297 23.12 3.59 12.03
CA GLU A 297 24.35 4.14 12.62
C GLU A 297 25.48 3.12 12.38
N SER A 298 26.38 3.40 11.46
CA SER A 298 27.71 2.80 11.49
C SER A 298 28.55 3.56 12.53
N GLU A 299 29.13 2.85 13.52
CA GLU A 299 29.90 3.47 14.61
C GLU A 299 31.08 4.33 14.14
N ASP A 300 31.56 4.20 12.89
CA ASP A 300 32.69 4.93 12.30
C ASP A 300 32.42 5.48 10.87
N GLY A 301 31.16 5.59 10.39
CA GLY A 301 30.81 6.02 9.03
C GLY A 301 30.02 7.33 8.97
N PRO A 302 29.86 7.92 7.76
CA PRO A 302 28.99 9.07 7.56
C PRO A 302 27.56 8.72 7.97
N PHE A 303 26.86 9.67 8.55
CA PHE A 303 25.47 9.48 8.97
C PHE A 303 24.59 9.30 7.73
N GLU A 304 23.91 8.17 7.66
CA GLU A 304 23.08 7.79 6.52
C GLU A 304 21.61 7.61 6.95
N THR A 305 20.71 8.24 6.21
CA THR A 305 19.26 8.09 6.42
C THR A 305 18.65 7.45 5.20
N THR A 306 17.99 6.29 5.36
CA THR A 306 17.34 5.55 4.28
C THR A 306 15.81 5.67 4.38
N PHE A 307 15.18 6.00 3.26
CA PHE A 307 13.72 6.05 3.10
C PHE A 307 13.27 5.03 2.08
N THR A 308 12.18 4.32 2.39
CA THR A 308 11.47 3.48 1.42
C THR A 308 10.56 4.35 0.56
N LEU A 309 10.60 4.14 -0.75
CA LEU A 309 9.77 4.83 -1.74
C LEU A 309 8.85 3.82 -2.45
N PRO A 310 7.81 4.29 -3.16
CA PRO A 310 6.95 3.42 -3.97
C PRO A 310 7.73 2.59 -4.99
N ASP A 311 7.14 1.49 -5.47
CA ASP A 311 7.67 0.61 -6.50
C ASP A 311 9.04 -0.02 -6.14
N ASN A 312 9.21 -0.40 -4.85
CA ASN A 312 10.44 -1.02 -4.33
C ASN A 312 11.70 -0.15 -4.54
N ASN A 313 11.53 1.17 -4.52
CA ASN A 313 12.66 2.10 -4.58
C ASN A 313 13.12 2.48 -3.18
N THR A 314 14.39 2.81 -3.05
CA THR A 314 14.98 3.31 -1.80
C THR A 314 15.73 4.60 -2.04
N LEU A 315 15.64 5.53 -1.10
CA LEU A 315 16.42 6.76 -1.07
C LEU A 315 17.38 6.69 0.11
N SER A 316 18.67 6.72 -0.16
CA SER A 316 19.73 6.80 0.84
C SER A 316 20.37 8.18 0.78
N ILE A 317 20.38 8.89 1.90
CA ILE A 317 20.95 10.23 2.03
C ILE A 317 22.14 10.15 2.96
N SER A 318 23.34 10.36 2.41
CA SER A 318 24.58 10.48 3.16
C SER A 318 24.82 11.95 3.52
N HIS A 319 25.05 12.22 4.80
CA HIS A 319 25.34 13.56 5.28
C HIS A 319 26.52 13.56 6.27
N PRO A 320 27.75 13.59 5.76
CA PRO A 320 28.96 13.38 6.56
C PRO A 320 29.21 14.47 7.61
N ASN A 321 28.70 15.68 7.40
CA ASN A 321 28.95 16.84 8.27
C ASN A 321 27.83 17.11 9.29
N LEU A 322 26.84 16.23 9.41
CA LEU A 322 25.68 16.36 10.30
C LEU A 322 25.69 15.22 11.32
N SER A 323 26.55 15.29 12.35
CA SER A 323 26.50 14.31 13.44
C SER A 323 25.41 14.65 14.48
N ARG A 324 24.80 13.63 15.07
CA ARG A 324 23.67 13.75 16.03
C ARG A 324 24.04 14.43 17.36
N TYR A 325 25.33 14.48 17.70
CA TYR A 325 25.78 14.85 19.03
C TYR A 325 26.29 16.28 19.21
N ASP A 326 26.58 16.98 18.14
CA ASP A 326 27.08 18.37 18.21
C ASP A 326 26.02 19.39 17.82
N SER A 327 25.11 19.68 18.76
CA SER A 327 24.09 20.73 18.56
C SER A 327 24.66 22.14 18.33
N ALA A 328 25.95 22.36 18.58
CA ALA A 328 26.62 23.62 18.34
C ALA A 328 27.24 23.71 16.94
N SER A 329 27.77 22.62 16.38
CA SER A 329 28.35 22.59 15.02
C SER A 329 27.30 22.50 13.91
N HIS A 330 26.15 21.87 14.18
CA HIS A 330 25.03 21.76 13.22
C HIS A 330 24.44 23.12 12.81
N LYS A 331 24.41 24.07 13.74
CA LYS A 331 23.89 25.42 13.45
C LYS A 331 24.79 26.24 12.54
N ALA A 332 26.04 25.86 12.37
CA ALA A 332 27.01 26.63 11.59
C ALA A 332 26.89 26.40 10.07
N HIS A 333 26.30 25.29 9.61
CA HIS A 333 26.27 24.94 8.19
C HIS A 333 24.86 24.93 7.58
N ILE A 334 23.80 24.79 8.39
CA ILE A 334 22.43 24.85 7.88
C ILE A 334 21.91 26.29 7.98
N PRO A 335 21.39 26.87 6.88
CA PRO A 335 20.75 28.18 6.92
C PRO A 335 19.65 28.23 7.99
N PRO A 336 19.51 29.34 8.78
CA PRO A 336 18.63 29.38 9.96
C PRO A 336 17.14 29.23 9.64
N HIS A 337 16.74 29.37 8.39
CA HIS A 337 15.36 29.19 7.92
C HIS A 337 15.05 27.75 7.47
N LEU A 338 16.06 26.87 7.39
CA LEU A 338 15.92 25.46 7.06
C LEU A 338 16.04 24.59 8.31
N SER A 339 15.27 23.52 8.35
CA SER A 339 15.38 22.47 9.36
C SER A 339 15.82 21.17 8.70
N LEU A 340 16.60 20.34 9.39
CA LEU A 340 17.02 19.04 8.85
C LEU A 340 15.84 18.18 8.38
N PRO A 341 14.73 18.01 9.14
CA PRO A 341 13.56 17.28 8.65
C PRO A 341 12.95 17.90 7.39
N GLY A 342 12.95 19.22 7.26
CA GLY A 342 12.46 19.94 6.07
C GLY A 342 13.34 19.70 4.84
N ILE A 343 14.66 19.63 5.02
CA ILE A 343 15.62 19.29 3.96
C ILE A 343 15.39 17.86 3.50
N LEU A 344 15.36 16.89 4.42
CA LEU A 344 15.14 15.47 4.12
C LEU A 344 13.81 15.25 3.39
N HIS A 345 12.74 15.90 3.84
CA HIS A 345 11.44 15.85 3.17
C HIS A 345 11.48 16.43 1.74
N SER A 346 12.22 17.53 1.54
CA SER A 346 12.37 18.13 0.19
C SER A 346 13.15 17.23 -0.76
N LEU A 347 14.21 16.56 -0.27
CA LEU A 347 14.98 15.59 -1.04
C LEU A 347 14.12 14.36 -1.39
N GLN A 348 13.35 13.85 -0.45
CA GLN A 348 12.41 12.75 -0.67
C GLN A 348 11.35 13.11 -1.72
N ALA A 349 10.73 14.29 -1.61
CA ALA A 349 9.74 14.77 -2.56
C ALA A 349 10.32 14.93 -3.98
N GLY A 350 11.53 15.50 -4.10
CA GLY A 350 12.22 15.65 -5.37
C GLY A 350 12.57 14.31 -6.03
N THR A 351 13.05 13.35 -5.24
CA THR A 351 13.35 11.99 -5.70
C THR A 351 12.09 11.25 -6.15
N SER A 352 11.02 11.29 -5.35
CA SER A 352 9.74 10.66 -5.71
C SER A 352 9.16 11.22 -7.00
N ALA A 353 9.23 12.55 -7.20
CA ALA A 353 8.80 13.20 -8.43
C ALA A 353 9.67 12.83 -9.66
N ALA A 354 10.97 12.55 -9.46
CA ALA A 354 11.84 12.09 -10.54
C ALA A 354 11.54 10.63 -10.93
N LEU A 355 11.32 9.75 -9.94
CA LEU A 355 11.06 8.34 -10.18
C LEU A 355 9.63 8.07 -10.69
N ALA A 356 8.69 8.97 -10.47
CA ALA A 356 7.31 8.83 -10.96
C ALA A 356 7.22 8.76 -12.49
N ARG A 357 8.22 9.30 -13.20
CA ARG A 357 8.30 9.28 -14.66
C ARG A 357 9.72 9.03 -15.13
N GLY A 358 9.96 7.82 -15.59
CA GLY A 358 11.25 7.40 -16.15
C GLY A 358 11.57 8.12 -17.47
N PRO A 359 12.85 8.29 -17.78
CA PRO A 359 13.28 9.06 -18.94
C PRO A 359 13.27 8.29 -20.27
N PHE A 360 12.92 7.00 -20.27
CA PHE A 360 12.93 6.16 -21.47
C PHE A 360 11.58 6.15 -22.19
N ASN A 361 10.51 5.66 -21.54
CA ASN A 361 9.16 5.61 -22.10
C ASN A 361 8.13 6.37 -21.26
N GLY A 362 8.57 7.01 -20.18
CA GLY A 362 7.72 7.76 -19.28
C GLY A 362 7.01 6.90 -18.23
N PHE A 363 7.34 5.61 -18.09
CA PHE A 363 6.81 4.77 -17.01
C PHE A 363 7.50 5.04 -15.68
N PRO A 364 6.83 4.81 -14.54
CA PRO A 364 7.47 4.91 -13.24
C PRO A 364 8.68 3.98 -13.13
N VAL A 365 9.73 4.47 -12.47
CA VAL A 365 10.96 3.70 -12.23
C VAL A 365 10.79 2.82 -11.00
N ALA A 366 11.25 1.57 -11.07
CA ALA A 366 11.14 0.57 -10.02
C ALA A 366 12.49 -0.12 -9.75
N ASN A 367 12.61 -0.74 -8.56
CA ASN A 367 13.78 -1.51 -8.12
C ASN A 367 15.09 -0.71 -8.20
N THR A 368 15.07 0.52 -7.69
CA THR A 368 16.18 1.46 -7.81
C THR A 368 16.54 2.07 -6.46
N ARG A 369 17.82 2.07 -6.12
CA ARG A 369 18.37 2.84 -4.99
C ARG A 369 18.91 4.15 -5.51
N VAL A 370 18.41 5.26 -4.97
CA VAL A 370 18.93 6.60 -5.21
C VAL A 370 19.79 6.98 -4.02
N CYS A 371 21.06 7.26 -4.26
CA CYS A 371 22.00 7.74 -3.26
C CYS A 371 22.23 9.25 -3.47
N ILE A 372 21.95 10.04 -2.44
CA ILE A 372 22.19 11.48 -2.42
C ILE A 372 23.29 11.76 -1.41
N ASP A 373 24.33 12.45 -1.85
CA ASP A 373 25.37 12.97 -0.98
C ASP A 373 25.08 14.45 -0.68
N LEU A 374 24.87 14.76 0.61
CA LEU A 374 24.52 16.09 1.10
C LEU A 374 25.63 16.65 1.99
N ASP A 375 26.53 17.45 1.41
CA ASP A 375 27.44 18.27 2.17
C ASP A 375 26.80 19.64 2.48
N ALA A 376 26.44 19.85 3.75
CA ALA A 376 25.77 21.08 4.16
C ALA A 376 26.57 22.34 3.87
N GLY A 377 27.94 22.28 3.87
CA GLY A 377 28.80 23.40 3.59
C GLY A 377 28.93 23.76 2.11
N ALA A 378 28.87 22.74 1.24
CA ALA A 378 29.06 22.92 -0.21
C ALA A 378 27.72 23.01 -0.97
N HIS A 379 26.65 22.37 -0.46
CA HIS A 379 25.41 22.20 -1.18
C HIS A 379 24.29 23.14 -0.75
N LEU A 380 24.36 23.70 0.49
CA LEU A 380 23.35 24.60 1.03
C LEU A 380 23.89 26.07 1.05
N PHE A 381 23.07 26.98 0.56
CA PHE A 381 23.40 28.41 0.48
C PHE A 381 22.38 29.21 1.31
N PRO A 382 22.70 30.48 1.66
CA PRO A 382 21.74 31.37 2.36
C PRO A 382 20.42 31.56 1.61
N ASP A 383 20.44 31.45 0.28
CA ASP A 383 19.25 31.59 -0.59
C ASP A 383 18.59 30.22 -0.91
N THR A 384 19.04 29.13 -0.30
CA THR A 384 18.45 27.80 -0.53
C THR A 384 17.07 27.74 0.09
N THR A 385 16.08 27.33 -0.71
CA THR A 385 14.69 27.12 -0.26
C THR A 385 14.31 25.63 -0.37
N PRO A 386 13.31 25.13 0.40
CA PRO A 386 12.82 23.76 0.27
C PRO A 386 12.40 23.41 -1.16
N THR A 387 11.78 24.35 -1.87
CA THR A 387 11.37 24.19 -3.28
C THR A 387 12.60 24.07 -4.20
N ALA A 388 13.64 24.88 -3.98
CA ALA A 388 14.88 24.81 -4.76
C ALA A 388 15.57 23.44 -4.56
N LEU A 389 15.61 22.92 -3.33
CA LEU A 389 16.14 21.60 -3.03
C LEU A 389 15.36 20.50 -3.76
N SER A 390 14.04 20.50 -3.69
CA SER A 390 13.21 19.52 -4.40
C SER A 390 13.41 19.57 -5.91
N MET A 391 13.48 20.77 -6.50
CA MET A 391 13.74 20.94 -7.95
C MET A 391 15.15 20.50 -8.35
N ALA A 392 16.18 20.85 -7.56
CA ALA A 392 17.56 20.45 -7.81
C ALA A 392 17.71 18.93 -7.72
N THR A 393 17.10 18.30 -6.70
CA THR A 393 17.09 16.85 -6.53
C THR A 393 16.42 16.15 -7.71
N ARG A 394 15.24 16.61 -8.12
CA ARG A 394 14.54 16.07 -9.30
C ARG A 394 15.42 16.14 -10.55
N ALA A 395 16.08 17.25 -10.77
CA ALA A 395 16.95 17.44 -11.93
C ALA A 395 18.20 16.56 -11.87
N ALA A 396 18.86 16.43 -10.70
CA ALA A 396 20.02 15.58 -10.50
C ALA A 396 19.69 14.10 -10.73
N VAL A 397 18.60 13.61 -10.12
CA VAL A 397 18.15 12.23 -10.27
C VAL A 397 17.76 11.92 -11.73
N ASN A 398 17.03 12.81 -12.41
CA ASN A 398 16.70 12.64 -13.82
C ASN A 398 17.95 12.62 -14.73
N ALA A 399 18.96 13.44 -14.44
CA ALA A 399 20.22 13.43 -15.18
C ALA A 399 20.97 12.12 -14.95
N SER A 400 21.02 11.62 -13.72
CA SER A 400 21.62 10.32 -13.39
C SER A 400 20.88 9.17 -14.09
N LEU A 401 19.54 9.15 -14.10
CA LEU A 401 18.74 8.17 -14.84
C LEU A 401 19.05 8.20 -16.34
N ARG A 402 19.16 9.37 -16.95
CA ARG A 402 19.54 9.51 -18.37
C ARG A 402 20.96 8.99 -18.64
N SER A 403 21.89 9.19 -17.72
CA SER A 403 23.25 8.65 -17.86
C SER A 403 23.27 7.12 -17.76
N ALA A 404 22.44 6.51 -16.91
CA ALA A 404 22.28 5.06 -16.84
C ALA A 404 21.79 4.47 -18.16
N ILE A 405 20.84 5.12 -18.81
CA ILE A 405 20.29 4.71 -20.11
C ILE A 405 21.32 4.83 -21.22
N ALA A 406 22.15 5.86 -21.20
CA ALA A 406 23.22 6.01 -22.17
C ALA A 406 24.31 4.94 -22.03
N ALA A 407 24.49 4.39 -20.83
CA ALA A 407 25.48 3.35 -20.54
C ALA A 407 24.96 1.92 -20.82
N SER A 408 23.66 1.68 -20.69
CA SER A 408 23.06 0.34 -20.84
C SER A 408 21.63 0.44 -21.37
N VAL A 409 21.16 -0.63 -22.05
CA VAL A 409 19.80 -0.70 -22.55
C VAL A 409 18.83 -0.75 -21.36
N PRO A 410 17.87 0.19 -21.25
CA PRO A 410 16.90 0.17 -20.18
C PRO A 410 15.98 -1.06 -20.31
N SER A 411 15.62 -1.64 -19.18
CA SER A 411 14.70 -2.77 -19.13
C SER A 411 13.32 -2.32 -18.67
N LEU A 412 12.29 -2.82 -19.37
CA LEU A 412 10.92 -2.69 -18.90
C LEU A 412 10.59 -3.86 -17.98
N MET A 413 9.74 -3.58 -17.01
CA MET A 413 9.16 -4.57 -16.13
C MET A 413 7.66 -4.68 -16.38
N GLU A 414 7.18 -5.90 -16.41
CA GLU A 414 5.74 -6.20 -16.53
C GLU A 414 5.19 -6.78 -15.23
N PRO A 415 3.92 -6.55 -14.91
CA PRO A 415 3.28 -7.20 -13.79
C PRO A 415 3.11 -8.69 -14.07
N VAL A 416 3.52 -9.52 -13.11
CA VAL A 416 3.38 -10.97 -13.13
C VAL A 416 2.32 -11.38 -12.13
N MET A 417 1.46 -12.29 -12.55
CA MET A 417 0.35 -12.80 -11.76
C MET A 417 0.67 -14.19 -11.24
N ASN A 418 0.39 -14.41 -9.97
CA ASN A 418 0.30 -15.75 -9.41
C ASN A 418 -1.10 -16.28 -9.70
N VAL A 419 -1.20 -17.30 -10.55
CA VAL A 419 -2.45 -17.84 -11.08
C VAL A 419 -2.67 -19.24 -10.55
N THR A 420 -3.80 -19.47 -9.93
CA THR A 420 -4.26 -20.79 -9.49
C THR A 420 -5.41 -21.22 -10.38
N ILE A 421 -5.20 -22.26 -11.18
CA ILE A 421 -6.17 -22.76 -12.16
C ILE A 421 -6.72 -24.11 -11.69
N PHE A 422 -8.03 -24.25 -11.71
CA PHE A 422 -8.73 -25.49 -11.35
C PHE A 422 -9.31 -26.12 -12.61
N VAL A 423 -8.86 -27.34 -12.93
CA VAL A 423 -9.26 -28.08 -14.14
C VAL A 423 -9.43 -29.56 -13.84
N HIS A 424 -10.18 -30.26 -14.70
CA HIS A 424 -10.23 -31.71 -14.65
C HIS A 424 -8.93 -32.33 -15.20
N GLU A 425 -8.56 -33.49 -14.68
CA GLU A 425 -7.33 -34.19 -15.07
C GLU A 425 -7.21 -34.41 -16.58
N SER A 426 -8.33 -34.65 -17.25
CA SER A 426 -8.38 -34.79 -18.73
C SER A 426 -7.91 -33.57 -19.49
N SER A 427 -8.03 -32.37 -18.93
CA SER A 427 -7.63 -31.10 -19.55
C SER A 427 -6.31 -30.55 -19.01
N LEU A 428 -5.71 -31.20 -18.01
CA LEU A 428 -4.52 -30.74 -17.31
C LEU A 428 -3.36 -30.47 -18.29
N GLY A 429 -3.04 -31.46 -19.15
CA GLY A 429 -1.93 -31.36 -20.08
C GLY A 429 -2.07 -30.24 -21.11
N ALA A 430 -3.30 -30.03 -21.62
CA ALA A 430 -3.58 -28.95 -22.58
C ALA A 430 -3.42 -27.57 -21.94
N VAL A 431 -3.87 -27.40 -20.70
CA VAL A 431 -3.76 -26.12 -19.97
C VAL A 431 -2.32 -25.83 -19.56
N VAL A 432 -1.58 -26.83 -19.08
CA VAL A 432 -0.14 -26.68 -18.76
C VAL A 432 0.65 -26.28 -20.00
N GLN A 433 0.39 -26.91 -21.14
CA GLN A 433 1.03 -26.56 -22.41
C GLN A 433 0.68 -25.15 -22.87
N ASP A 434 -0.58 -24.73 -22.74
CA ASP A 434 -1.01 -23.38 -23.09
C ASP A 434 -0.30 -22.33 -22.22
N ILE A 435 -0.29 -22.52 -20.89
CA ILE A 435 0.36 -21.61 -19.96
C ILE A 435 1.87 -21.49 -20.23
N SER A 436 2.57 -22.61 -20.40
CA SER A 436 4.02 -22.62 -20.54
C SER A 436 4.50 -22.19 -21.93
N SER A 437 3.84 -22.66 -23.01
CA SER A 437 4.32 -22.43 -24.37
C SER A 437 3.72 -21.19 -25.01
N ALA A 438 2.39 -20.98 -24.90
CA ALA A 438 1.71 -19.89 -25.58
C ALA A 438 1.74 -18.59 -24.80
N ARG A 439 1.80 -18.66 -23.45
CA ARG A 439 1.71 -17.49 -22.57
C ARG A 439 2.99 -17.15 -21.82
N GLY A 440 4.06 -17.92 -22.06
CA GLY A 440 5.36 -17.69 -21.40
C GLY A 440 5.30 -17.76 -19.87
N GLY A 441 4.30 -18.47 -19.33
CA GLY A 441 4.13 -18.64 -17.90
C GLY A 441 5.02 -19.75 -17.34
N GLN A 442 5.41 -19.62 -16.09
CA GLN A 442 6.17 -20.61 -15.35
C GLN A 442 5.23 -21.39 -14.42
N VAL A 443 5.08 -22.69 -14.65
CA VAL A 443 4.31 -23.57 -13.77
C VAL A 443 5.13 -23.90 -12.54
N LEU A 444 4.59 -23.58 -11.34
CA LEU A 444 5.24 -23.79 -10.06
C LEU A 444 4.87 -25.14 -9.43
N SER A 445 3.60 -25.50 -9.47
CA SER A 445 3.12 -26.79 -8.96
C SER A 445 1.91 -27.31 -9.75
N LEU A 446 1.78 -28.63 -9.81
CA LEU A 446 0.73 -29.33 -10.55
C LEU A 446 -0.26 -30.10 -9.66
N ASP A 447 0.00 -30.20 -8.36
CA ASP A 447 -0.81 -30.99 -7.43
C ASP A 447 -1.19 -30.20 -6.17
N GLY A 448 -2.48 -30.14 -5.93
CA GLY A 448 -3.05 -29.64 -4.68
C GLY A 448 -3.04 -30.63 -3.51
N SER A 449 -2.22 -31.69 -3.54
CA SER A 449 -2.21 -32.71 -2.45
C SER A 449 -1.09 -32.53 -1.43
N GLU A 450 -0.18 -31.58 -1.63
CA GLU A 450 0.75 -31.22 -0.56
C GLU A 450 0.34 -29.88 0.02
N SER A 451 -0.27 -30.00 1.21
CA SER A 451 -0.29 -29.03 2.28
C SER A 451 0.08 -27.60 1.83
N ILE A 452 -0.87 -26.72 1.89
CA ILE A 452 -0.61 -25.33 2.24
C ILE A 452 0.34 -25.38 3.45
N ALA A 453 1.63 -25.54 3.16
CA ALA A 453 2.67 -25.15 4.07
C ALA A 453 2.60 -23.62 4.07
N THR A 454 1.56 -23.11 4.72
CA THR A 454 1.58 -21.78 5.26
C THR A 454 2.84 -21.72 6.10
N SER A 455 3.85 -21.09 5.53
CA SER A 455 4.99 -20.55 6.27
C SER A 455 4.52 -19.34 7.09
N THR A 456 3.43 -19.53 7.84
CA THR A 456 3.08 -18.76 9.00
C THR A 456 3.31 -19.71 10.16
N SER A 457 4.41 -19.49 10.85
CA SER A 457 4.73 -20.02 12.16
C SER A 457 3.67 -19.61 13.19
N ASN A 458 2.46 -20.18 13.06
CA ASN A 458 1.47 -20.19 14.10
C ASN A 458 1.56 -21.56 14.79
N GLU A 459 2.52 -21.68 15.71
CA GLU A 459 2.71 -22.86 16.57
C GLU A 459 1.55 -23.08 17.56
N ASP A 460 0.55 -22.21 17.62
CA ASP A 460 -0.50 -22.22 18.66
C ASP A 460 -1.91 -22.62 18.18
N LEU A 461 -2.08 -23.07 16.94
CA LEU A 461 -3.37 -23.63 16.53
C LEU A 461 -3.41 -25.12 16.88
N PRO A 462 -4.42 -25.61 17.63
CA PRO A 462 -4.56 -27.03 17.89
C PRO A 462 -4.69 -27.78 16.55
N ARG A 463 -3.70 -28.63 16.26
CA ARG A 463 -3.74 -29.49 15.06
C ARG A 463 -4.92 -30.44 15.21
N ILE A 464 -5.97 -30.20 14.44
CA ILE A 464 -7.10 -31.14 14.35
C ILE A 464 -6.56 -32.38 13.63
N ASP A 465 -6.63 -33.53 14.30
CA ASP A 465 -6.26 -34.80 13.69
C ASP A 465 -7.22 -35.08 12.49
N PRO A 466 -6.68 -35.20 11.25
CA PRO A 466 -7.50 -35.46 10.06
C PRO A 466 -8.40 -36.70 10.20
N ASN A 467 -8.00 -37.66 11.05
CA ASN A 467 -8.78 -38.88 11.30
C ASN A 467 -10.00 -38.64 12.19
N LEU A 468 -10.11 -37.49 12.85
CA LEU A 468 -11.29 -37.11 13.65
C LEU A 468 -12.30 -36.29 12.84
N ILE A 469 -12.00 -35.91 11.59
CA ILE A 469 -12.94 -35.22 10.74
C ILE A 469 -13.85 -36.24 10.07
N TYR A 470 -15.09 -36.30 10.51
CA TYR A 470 -16.13 -37.08 9.81
C TYR A 470 -16.48 -36.37 8.50
N THR A 471 -16.05 -36.92 7.37
CA THR A 471 -16.59 -36.56 6.07
C THR A 471 -17.81 -37.40 5.78
N PRO A 472 -19.03 -36.82 5.73
CA PRO A 472 -20.22 -37.59 5.37
C PRO A 472 -20.02 -38.18 3.96
N PRO A 473 -20.46 -39.43 3.72
CA PRO A 473 -20.38 -40.06 2.40
C PRO A 473 -21.12 -39.18 1.38
N ASP A 474 -20.50 -38.93 0.24
CA ASP A 474 -21.13 -38.17 -0.83
C ASP A 474 -22.39 -38.94 -1.32
N PRO A 475 -23.61 -38.37 -1.17
CA PRO A 475 -24.85 -39.02 -1.60
C PRO A 475 -24.94 -39.20 -3.12
N PHE A 476 -24.03 -38.57 -3.89
CA PHE A 476 -23.94 -38.66 -5.35
C PHE A 476 -22.77 -39.54 -5.81
N ALA A 477 -21.97 -40.12 -4.90
CA ALA A 477 -20.99 -41.13 -5.23
C ALA A 477 -21.76 -42.39 -5.68
N SER A 478 -21.82 -42.62 -6.98
CA SER A 478 -22.43 -43.79 -7.58
C SER A 478 -21.75 -45.05 -7.05
N GLY A 479 -22.47 -45.80 -6.19
CA GLY A 479 -21.99 -47.01 -5.57
C GLY A 479 -21.88 -48.18 -6.56
N THR A 480 -20.95 -48.13 -7.49
CA THR A 480 -20.51 -49.28 -8.27
C THR A 480 -18.99 -49.34 -8.21
N GLY A 481 -18.52 -50.34 -7.44
CA GLY A 481 -17.11 -50.56 -7.17
C GLY A 481 -16.28 -50.93 -8.41
N ASP A 482 -15.88 -49.96 -9.17
CA ASP A 482 -14.75 -50.08 -10.11
C ASP A 482 -13.72 -49.01 -9.75
N VAL A 483 -12.67 -49.47 -9.07
CA VAL A 483 -11.54 -48.66 -8.60
C VAL A 483 -10.72 -48.07 -9.77
N SER A 484 -11.06 -48.40 -11.02
CA SER A 484 -10.36 -47.94 -12.22
C SER A 484 -11.01 -46.76 -12.94
N SER A 485 -12.25 -46.35 -12.60
CA SER A 485 -12.95 -45.20 -13.20
C SER A 485 -12.92 -43.93 -12.35
N GLY A 486 -12.45 -44.01 -11.10
CA GLY A 486 -12.42 -42.88 -10.15
C GLY A 486 -11.32 -41.81 -10.40
N LEU A 487 -10.36 -42.08 -11.28
CA LEU A 487 -9.27 -41.15 -11.56
C LEU A 487 -9.59 -40.12 -12.66
N ALA A 488 -10.63 -40.35 -13.45
CA ALA A 488 -10.92 -39.49 -14.61
C ALA A 488 -11.67 -38.18 -14.28
N ASP A 489 -12.22 -38.05 -13.08
CA ASP A 489 -13.05 -36.89 -12.69
C ASP A 489 -12.46 -36.09 -11.50
N SER A 490 -11.18 -36.31 -11.17
CA SER A 490 -10.52 -35.55 -10.11
C SER A 490 -10.19 -34.14 -10.60
N GLN A 491 -10.61 -33.15 -9.82
CA GLN A 491 -10.23 -31.76 -10.03
C GLN A 491 -8.77 -31.57 -9.62
N ARG A 492 -7.95 -31.03 -10.53
CA ARG A 492 -6.54 -30.73 -10.31
C ARG A 492 -6.31 -29.23 -10.23
N GLN A 493 -5.31 -28.86 -9.47
CA GLN A 493 -4.89 -27.47 -9.30
C GLN A 493 -3.53 -27.26 -9.99
N ILE A 494 -3.43 -26.18 -10.76
CA ILE A 494 -2.19 -25.71 -11.38
C ILE A 494 -1.88 -24.36 -10.73
N VAL A 495 -0.69 -24.22 -10.15
CA VAL A 495 -0.19 -22.91 -9.71
C VAL A 495 0.91 -22.48 -10.66
N ALA A 496 0.77 -21.29 -11.23
CA ALA A 496 1.69 -20.76 -12.22
C ALA A 496 1.90 -19.25 -12.05
N ARG A 497 3.08 -18.76 -12.45
CA ARG A 497 3.37 -17.34 -12.60
C ARG A 497 3.26 -16.98 -14.07
N VAL A 498 2.40 -16.02 -14.39
CA VAL A 498 2.09 -15.67 -15.78
C VAL A 498 2.05 -14.14 -15.93
N PRO A 499 2.64 -13.56 -16.98
CA PRO A 499 2.51 -12.14 -17.26
C PRO A 499 1.04 -11.70 -17.39
N LEU A 500 0.71 -10.57 -16.79
CA LEU A 500 -0.68 -10.06 -16.78
C LEU A 500 -1.28 -9.90 -18.18
N LYS A 501 -0.50 -9.43 -19.15
CA LYS A 501 -0.94 -9.23 -20.54
C LYS A 501 -1.55 -10.50 -21.13
N GLU A 502 -0.99 -11.66 -20.81
CA GLU A 502 -1.45 -12.96 -21.30
C GLU A 502 -2.69 -13.50 -20.58
N MET A 503 -3.01 -12.92 -19.43
CA MET A 503 -4.16 -13.31 -18.62
C MET A 503 -5.41 -12.47 -18.91
N VAL A 504 -5.26 -11.34 -19.61
CA VAL A 504 -6.40 -10.52 -20.05
C VAL A 504 -7.30 -11.33 -21.00
N GLY A 505 -8.56 -11.53 -20.61
CA GLY A 505 -9.52 -12.32 -21.40
C GLY A 505 -9.30 -13.84 -21.34
N TYR A 506 -8.38 -14.34 -20.53
CA TYR A 506 -8.01 -15.77 -20.47
C TYR A 506 -9.16 -16.71 -20.12
N LEU A 507 -10.16 -16.25 -19.36
CA LEU A 507 -11.28 -17.09 -18.92
C LEU A 507 -12.01 -17.76 -20.11
N ASN A 508 -12.21 -17.02 -21.20
CA ASN A 508 -12.90 -17.55 -22.38
C ASN A 508 -12.06 -18.64 -23.05
N HIS A 509 -10.74 -18.45 -23.12
CA HIS A 509 -9.82 -19.42 -23.69
C HIS A 509 -9.73 -20.68 -22.82
N LEU A 510 -9.60 -20.52 -21.50
CA LEU A 510 -9.59 -21.62 -20.55
C LEU A 510 -10.87 -22.48 -20.64
N ARG A 511 -12.04 -21.81 -20.74
CA ARG A 511 -13.32 -22.51 -20.92
C ARG A 511 -13.38 -23.28 -22.24
N ALA A 512 -12.84 -22.73 -23.31
CA ALA A 512 -12.75 -23.43 -24.60
C ALA A 512 -11.87 -24.69 -24.51
N LEU A 513 -10.72 -24.61 -23.83
CA LEU A 513 -9.81 -25.75 -23.62
C LEU A 513 -10.39 -26.83 -22.69
N THR A 514 -11.25 -26.43 -21.73
CA THR A 514 -11.74 -27.33 -20.67
C THR A 514 -13.21 -27.70 -20.82
N GLY A 515 -13.83 -27.41 -21.98
CA GLY A 515 -15.26 -27.65 -22.18
C GLY A 515 -16.18 -26.90 -21.20
N GLY A 516 -15.78 -25.71 -20.78
CA GLY A 516 -16.52 -24.84 -19.87
C GLY A 516 -16.28 -25.09 -18.38
N ARG A 517 -15.49 -26.09 -17.99
CA ARG A 517 -15.31 -26.53 -16.60
C ARG A 517 -14.12 -25.88 -15.88
N GLY A 518 -13.20 -25.23 -16.61
CA GLY A 518 -12.03 -24.57 -16.03
C GLY A 518 -12.39 -23.26 -15.33
N THR A 519 -11.81 -23.04 -14.15
CA THR A 519 -11.87 -21.79 -13.42
C THR A 519 -10.47 -21.39 -12.97
N PHE A 520 -10.22 -20.10 -12.76
CA PHE A 520 -8.96 -19.65 -12.20
C PHE A 520 -9.16 -18.47 -11.27
N VAL A 521 -8.19 -18.30 -10.38
CA VAL A 521 -8.02 -17.13 -9.51
C VAL A 521 -6.63 -16.58 -9.75
N MET A 522 -6.47 -15.28 -9.78
CA MET A 522 -5.17 -14.66 -9.93
C MET A 522 -4.97 -13.54 -8.92
N SER A 523 -3.73 -13.37 -8.48
CA SER A 523 -3.28 -12.27 -7.63
C SER A 523 -1.98 -11.70 -8.19
N VAL A 524 -1.72 -10.42 -7.93
CA VAL A 524 -0.45 -9.80 -8.31
C VAL A 524 0.66 -10.41 -7.48
N ASP A 525 1.69 -10.93 -8.12
CA ASP A 525 2.89 -11.43 -7.46
C ASP A 525 3.94 -10.32 -7.35
N GLY A 526 4.19 -9.60 -8.44
CA GLY A 526 5.15 -8.51 -8.48
C GLY A 526 5.39 -8.02 -9.90
N PHE A 527 6.50 -7.33 -10.09
CA PHE A 527 6.95 -6.87 -11.39
C PHE A 527 8.27 -7.57 -11.75
N GLU A 528 8.35 -8.15 -12.94
CA GLU A 528 9.56 -8.81 -13.44
C GLU A 528 10.11 -8.12 -14.69
N LYS A 529 11.44 -8.20 -14.87
CA LYS A 529 12.12 -7.67 -16.06
C LYS A 529 11.72 -8.47 -17.29
N MET A 530 11.30 -7.78 -18.34
CA MET A 530 10.99 -8.41 -19.62
C MET A 530 12.24 -8.89 -20.36
N GLY A 531 12.12 -10.02 -21.08
CA GLY A 531 13.10 -10.39 -22.08
C GLY A 531 13.14 -9.38 -23.24
N SER A 532 14.29 -9.23 -23.89
CA SER A 532 14.50 -8.22 -24.94
C SER A 532 13.52 -8.32 -26.12
N GLN A 533 13.13 -9.54 -26.53
CA GLN A 533 12.16 -9.75 -27.59
C GLN A 533 10.76 -9.29 -27.16
N ARG A 534 10.30 -9.68 -25.97
CA ARG A 534 9.01 -9.30 -25.41
C ARG A 534 8.91 -7.79 -25.18
N GLN A 535 9.97 -7.18 -24.68
CA GLN A 535 10.05 -5.71 -24.54
C GLN A 535 9.84 -5.02 -25.88
N LYS A 536 10.45 -5.51 -26.96
CA LYS A 536 10.29 -4.96 -28.29
C LYS A 536 8.84 -5.07 -28.80
N GLU A 537 8.22 -6.23 -28.65
CA GLU A 537 6.82 -6.47 -29.03
C GLU A 537 5.85 -5.54 -28.28
N VAL A 538 6.09 -5.33 -26.97
CA VAL A 538 5.27 -4.42 -26.17
C VAL A 538 5.44 -2.97 -26.63
N LEU A 539 6.68 -2.53 -26.87
CA LEU A 539 6.95 -1.17 -27.36
C LEU A 539 6.39 -0.91 -28.75
N ASP A 540 6.48 -1.87 -29.63
CA ASP A 540 5.91 -1.77 -30.99
C ASP A 540 4.37 -1.69 -30.92
N SER A 541 3.73 -2.50 -30.07
CA SER A 541 2.29 -2.45 -29.86
C SER A 541 1.80 -1.09 -29.29
N MET A 542 2.64 -0.39 -28.51
CA MET A 542 2.31 0.93 -27.97
C MET A 542 2.48 2.06 -28.99
N ARG A 543 3.35 1.87 -29.98
CA ARG A 543 3.56 2.88 -31.06
C ARG A 543 2.47 2.86 -32.14
N GLU A 544 1.73 1.77 -32.23
CA GLU A 544 0.61 1.63 -33.18
C GLU A 544 -0.67 2.32 -32.70
N PHE A 545 -0.69 2.87 -31.49
CA PHE A 545 -1.77 3.65 -30.91
C PHE A 545 -1.35 5.12 -30.70
#